data_47b47d5764a08fa204b4be6c6b749e0d
#
_entry.id   47b47d5764a08fa204b4be6c6b749e0d
#
_cell.length_a   1.000
_cell.length_b   1.000
_cell.length_c   1.000
_cell.angle_alpha   90.00
_cell.angle_beta   90.00
_cell.angle_gamma   90.00
#
_symmetry.space_group_name_H-M   'P 1'
#
loop_
_entity.id
_entity.type
_entity.pdbx_description
1 polymer ?
#
loop_
_entity_poly.entity_id
_entity_poly.type
_entity_poly.pdbx_seq_one_letter_code
_entity_poly.pdbx_strand_id
1 'polypeptide(L)'
;MNLIIRFKFSIIFLIAILTRVFALYFYRDIEVASEWGIILSNLEQYNILSVHSVQGVPVPNIFMPPLYPLFLYVVKIFFTNTEIFLWVIQFIQILFALISIYFTYKILLEFFSEKLSLIGTLIFTIFPLNIYAVSQISSITMQILL
;
A
#
# COMPACT_ATOMS: atom_id res chain seq x y z
N MET A 1 -22.00 -18.32 5.98
CA MET A 1 -21.52 -17.31 6.96
C MET A 1 -22.75 -16.70 7.64
N ASN A 2 -22.90 -16.94 8.96
CA ASN A 2 -24.04 -16.45 9.75
C ASN A 2 -24.14 -14.92 9.74
N LEU A 3 -25.36 -14.36 9.85
CA LEU A 3 -25.61 -12.91 9.83
C LEU A 3 -24.80 -12.15 10.90
N ILE A 4 -24.65 -12.74 12.09
CA ILE A 4 -23.89 -12.19 13.21
C ILE A 4 -22.40 -12.01 12.86
N ILE A 5 -21.85 -12.90 12.08
CA ILE A 5 -20.44 -12.91 11.68
C ILE A 5 -20.19 -11.85 10.62
N ARG A 6 -21.10 -11.75 9.66
CA ARG A 6 -21.07 -10.67 8.66
C ARG A 6 -21.03 -9.32 9.36
N PHE A 7 -21.86 -9.14 10.37
CA PHE A 7 -21.91 -7.90 11.13
C PHE A 7 -20.58 -7.61 11.88
N LYS A 8 -20.00 -8.61 12.55
CA LYS A 8 -18.71 -8.47 13.26
C LYS A 8 -17.56 -8.15 12.29
N PHE A 9 -17.50 -8.82 11.15
CA PHE A 9 -16.50 -8.54 10.13
C PHE A 9 -16.67 -7.13 9.54
N SER A 10 -17.91 -6.68 9.32
CA SER A 10 -18.19 -5.31 8.84
C SER A 10 -17.70 -4.25 9.82
N ILE A 11 -17.76 -4.51 11.14
CA ILE A 11 -17.18 -3.60 12.15
C ILE A 11 -15.66 -3.50 12.00
N ILE A 12 -14.96 -4.64 11.84
CA ILE A 12 -13.51 -4.65 11.62
C ILE A 12 -13.17 -3.86 10.36
N PHE A 13 -13.94 -4.03 9.30
CA PHE A 13 -13.75 -3.33 8.04
C PHE A 13 -13.98 -1.82 8.17
N LEU A 14 -14.97 -1.41 8.95
CA LEU A 14 -15.21 0.00 9.27
C LEU A 14 -14.04 0.59 10.07
N ILE A 15 -13.54 -0.12 11.09
CA ILE A 15 -12.35 0.28 11.86
C ILE A 15 -11.15 0.42 10.91
N ALA A 16 -10.99 -0.54 9.98
CA ALA A 16 -9.92 -0.49 8.99
C ALA A 16 -9.97 0.79 8.15
N ILE A 17 -11.13 1.16 7.65
CA ILE A 17 -11.29 2.39 6.85
C ILE A 17 -10.99 3.63 7.70
N LEU A 18 -11.60 3.73 8.87
CA LEU A 18 -11.47 4.91 9.74
C LEU A 18 -10.01 5.15 10.16
N THR A 19 -9.29 4.09 10.56
CA THR A 19 -7.89 4.21 10.98
C THR A 19 -6.98 4.63 9.83
N ARG A 20 -7.21 4.16 8.60
CA ARG A 20 -6.41 4.51 7.42
C ARG A 20 -6.72 5.91 6.91
N VAL A 21 -7.98 6.32 6.91
CA VAL A 21 -8.36 7.70 6.60
C VAL A 21 -7.75 8.67 7.62
N PHE A 22 -7.76 8.30 8.91
CA PHE A 22 -7.07 9.06 9.94
C PHE A 22 -5.57 9.17 9.67
N ALA A 23 -4.90 8.05 9.32
CA ALA A 23 -3.47 8.05 9.00
C ALA A 23 -3.17 8.95 7.78
N LEU A 24 -3.99 8.92 6.74
CA LEU A 24 -3.85 9.82 5.60
C LEU A 24 -3.99 11.29 6.01
N TYR A 25 -4.93 11.62 6.88
CA TYR A 25 -5.16 13.00 7.28
C TYR A 25 -3.95 13.58 8.04
N PHE A 26 -3.29 12.79 8.90
CA PHE A 26 -2.23 13.29 9.79
C PHE A 26 -0.81 12.99 9.31
N TYR A 27 -0.59 11.94 8.51
CA TYR A 27 0.74 11.39 8.22
C TYR A 27 1.02 11.14 6.74
N ARG A 28 0.17 11.67 5.83
CA ARG A 28 0.35 11.42 4.40
C ARG A 28 1.65 12.00 3.88
N ASP A 29 2.31 11.27 2.99
CA ASP A 29 3.36 11.81 2.14
C ASP A 29 2.77 12.83 1.16
N ILE A 30 3.48 13.94 1.00
CA ILE A 30 3.14 15.01 0.07
C ILE A 30 4.05 15.02 -1.17
N GLU A 31 5.02 14.11 -1.22
CA GLU A 31 5.95 13.92 -2.34
C GLU A 31 6.38 12.46 -2.43
N VAL A 32 6.90 12.05 -3.59
CA VAL A 32 7.56 10.76 -3.76
C VAL A 32 9.03 10.95 -3.37
N ALA A 33 9.33 10.65 -2.11
CA ALA A 33 10.66 10.85 -1.55
C ALA A 33 11.61 9.68 -1.84
N SER A 34 12.90 9.90 -1.51
CA SER A 34 13.96 8.89 -1.50
C SER A 34 14.11 8.15 -2.84
N GLU A 35 14.43 6.88 -2.76
CA GLU A 35 14.72 6.02 -3.92
C GLU A 35 13.54 5.90 -4.89
N TRP A 36 12.30 5.93 -4.38
CA TRP A 36 11.11 5.84 -5.24
C TRP A 36 10.99 7.03 -6.19
N GLY A 37 11.32 8.24 -5.71
CA GLY A 37 11.34 9.45 -6.54
C GLY A 37 12.43 9.39 -7.60
N ILE A 38 13.63 8.91 -7.24
CA ILE A 38 14.75 8.75 -8.18
C ILE A 38 14.41 7.74 -9.27
N ILE A 39 13.88 6.56 -8.90
CA ILE A 39 13.51 5.53 -9.87
C ILE A 39 12.39 6.02 -10.79
N LEU A 40 11.37 6.69 -10.24
CA LEU A 40 10.27 7.22 -11.04
C LEU A 40 10.78 8.26 -12.05
N SER A 41 11.62 9.19 -11.62
CA SER A 41 12.21 10.20 -12.50
C SER A 41 13.12 9.58 -13.60
N ASN A 42 13.90 8.55 -13.26
CA ASN A 42 14.73 7.84 -14.23
C ASN A 42 13.90 7.02 -15.23
N LEU A 43 12.76 6.46 -14.79
CA LEU A 43 11.80 5.82 -15.70
C LEU A 43 11.16 6.81 -16.65
N GLU A 44 10.75 7.99 -16.17
CA GLU A 44 10.14 9.04 -16.98
C GLU A 44 11.10 9.61 -18.03
N GLN A 45 12.36 9.87 -17.65
CA GLN A 45 13.31 10.57 -18.49
C GLN A 45 14.13 9.65 -19.41
N TYR A 46 14.49 8.47 -18.91
CA TYR A 46 15.46 7.59 -19.57
C TYR A 46 14.91 6.19 -19.88
N ASN A 47 13.69 5.85 -19.41
CA ASN A 47 13.13 4.49 -19.46
C ASN A 47 14.01 3.44 -18.76
N ILE A 48 14.71 3.84 -17.68
CA ILE A 48 15.64 2.99 -16.94
C ILE A 48 15.19 2.85 -15.49
N LEU A 49 15.10 1.60 -15.02
CA LEU A 49 14.92 1.27 -13.60
C LEU A 49 16.28 1.41 -12.91
N SER A 50 16.51 2.53 -12.22
CA SER A 50 17.77 2.78 -11.55
C SER A 50 17.61 3.73 -10.37
N VAL A 51 18.38 3.49 -9.32
CA VAL A 51 18.63 4.40 -8.21
C VAL A 51 20.01 5.08 -8.36
N HIS A 52 20.93 4.42 -9.08
CA HIS A 52 22.31 4.88 -9.21
C HIS A 52 22.57 5.54 -10.55
N SER A 53 23.43 6.55 -10.52
CA SER A 53 23.96 7.19 -11.73
C SER A 53 25.49 7.17 -11.69
N VAL A 54 26.10 6.98 -12.87
CA VAL A 54 27.55 7.12 -13.09
C VAL A 54 27.75 8.34 -13.97
N GLN A 55 28.50 9.32 -13.48
CA GLN A 55 28.73 10.60 -14.18
C GLN A 55 27.43 11.33 -14.59
N GLY A 56 26.37 11.21 -13.76
CA GLY A 56 25.08 11.85 -14.01
C GLY A 56 24.15 11.09 -14.96
N VAL A 57 24.58 9.92 -15.49
CA VAL A 57 23.75 9.06 -16.34
C VAL A 57 23.23 7.87 -15.51
N PRO A 58 21.90 7.61 -15.49
CA PRO A 58 21.36 6.46 -14.78
C PRO A 58 21.90 5.14 -15.37
N VAL A 59 22.34 4.24 -14.49
CA VAL A 59 22.82 2.91 -14.89
C VAL A 59 21.82 1.87 -14.41
N PRO A 60 21.30 0.98 -15.28
CA PRO A 60 20.34 -0.04 -14.90
C PRO A 60 20.84 -0.84 -13.69
N ASN A 61 20.04 -0.92 -12.65
CA ASN A 61 20.30 -1.77 -11.50
C ASN A 61 19.01 -2.36 -10.93
N ILE A 62 19.13 -3.51 -10.25
CA ILE A 62 18.03 -4.21 -9.60
C ILE A 62 18.18 -4.06 -8.08
N PHE A 63 18.29 -2.82 -7.62
CA PHE A 63 18.39 -2.54 -6.18
C PHE A 63 17.05 -2.75 -5.45
N MET A 64 15.94 -2.41 -6.11
CA MET A 64 14.60 -2.54 -5.56
C MET A 64 13.71 -3.42 -6.43
N PRO A 65 12.73 -4.14 -5.82
CA PRO A 65 11.75 -4.91 -6.58
C PRO A 65 11.03 -4.03 -7.60
N PRO A 66 10.97 -4.41 -8.89
CA PRO A 66 10.51 -3.53 -9.97
C PRO A 66 9.00 -3.28 -9.97
N LEU A 67 8.22 -4.12 -9.30
CA LEU A 67 6.75 -4.07 -9.35
C LEU A 67 6.19 -2.73 -8.85
N TYR A 68 6.69 -2.24 -7.71
CA TYR A 68 6.17 -1.00 -7.13
C TYR A 68 6.55 0.24 -7.94
N PRO A 69 7.82 0.45 -8.37
CA PRO A 69 8.15 1.56 -9.26
C PRO A 69 7.37 1.54 -10.57
N LEU A 70 7.17 0.36 -11.18
CA LEU A 70 6.35 0.24 -12.39
C LEU A 70 4.88 0.61 -12.13
N PHE A 71 4.35 0.21 -10.98
CA PHE A 71 3.01 0.62 -10.57
C PHE A 71 2.92 2.15 -10.43
N LEU A 72 3.88 2.80 -9.75
CA LEU A 72 3.94 4.26 -9.65
C LEU A 72 4.00 4.91 -11.04
N TYR A 73 4.85 4.40 -11.92
CA TYR A 73 5.01 4.91 -13.28
C TYR A 73 3.72 4.80 -14.10
N VAL A 74 3.05 3.66 -14.05
CA VAL A 74 1.75 3.47 -14.73
C VAL A 74 0.72 4.48 -14.24
N VAL A 75 0.59 4.66 -12.92
CA VAL A 75 -0.34 5.65 -12.37
C VAL A 75 0.05 7.08 -12.79
N LYS A 76 1.35 7.39 -12.83
CA LYS A 76 1.86 8.71 -13.23
C LYS A 76 1.52 9.06 -14.68
N ILE A 77 1.51 8.09 -15.59
CA ILE A 77 1.10 8.29 -16.99
C ILE A 77 -0.33 8.82 -17.08
N PHE A 78 -1.24 8.32 -16.24
CA PHE A 78 -2.66 8.75 -16.24
C PHE A 78 -2.88 10.03 -15.43
N PHE A 79 -2.07 10.31 -14.44
CA PHE A 79 -2.24 11.43 -13.51
C PHE A 79 -0.97 12.29 -13.44
N THR A 80 -0.82 13.21 -14.39
CA THR A 80 0.36 14.09 -14.51
C THR A 80 0.44 15.14 -13.39
N ASN A 81 -0.71 15.58 -12.84
CA ASN A 81 -0.73 16.46 -11.69
C ASN A 81 -0.23 15.70 -10.46
N THR A 82 0.85 16.21 -9.85
CA THR A 82 1.53 15.53 -8.73
C THR A 82 0.62 15.34 -7.52
N GLU A 83 -0.21 16.28 -7.19
CA GLU A 83 -1.10 16.17 -6.04
C GLU A 83 -2.17 15.09 -6.26
N ILE A 84 -2.80 15.09 -7.44
CA ILE A 84 -3.80 14.05 -7.81
C ILE A 84 -3.14 12.68 -7.84
N PHE A 85 -1.95 12.57 -8.43
CA PHE A 85 -1.18 11.34 -8.47
C PHE A 85 -0.94 10.75 -7.07
N LEU A 86 -0.49 11.57 -6.10
CA LEU A 86 -0.25 11.12 -4.73
C LEU A 86 -1.54 10.64 -4.05
N TRP A 87 -2.64 11.37 -4.23
CA TRP A 87 -3.95 10.94 -3.69
C TRP A 87 -4.41 9.61 -4.29
N VAL A 88 -4.24 9.42 -5.59
CA VAL A 88 -4.61 8.17 -6.28
C VAL A 88 -3.78 7.00 -5.76
N ILE A 89 -2.45 7.16 -5.61
CA ILE A 89 -1.59 6.12 -5.04
C ILE A 89 -2.05 5.74 -3.63
N GLN A 90 -2.23 6.73 -2.76
CA GLN A 90 -2.63 6.49 -1.37
C GLN A 90 -4.01 5.85 -1.28
N PHE A 91 -4.94 6.24 -2.15
CA PHE A 91 -6.25 5.59 -2.25
C PHE A 91 -6.14 4.12 -2.67
N ILE A 92 -5.33 3.81 -3.68
CA ILE A 92 -5.07 2.42 -4.11
C ILE A 92 -4.40 1.62 -2.98
N GLN A 93 -3.49 2.23 -2.23
CA GLN A 93 -2.86 1.58 -1.06
C GLN A 93 -3.88 1.25 0.05
N ILE A 94 -4.89 2.10 0.27
CA ILE A 94 -6.02 1.75 1.16
C ILE A 94 -6.75 0.52 0.62
N LEU A 95 -7.06 0.47 -0.67
CA LEU A 95 -7.73 -0.69 -1.28
C LEU A 95 -6.89 -1.96 -1.10
N PHE A 96 -5.57 -1.91 -1.32
CA PHE A 96 -4.68 -3.04 -1.07
C PHE A 96 -4.73 -3.49 0.40
N ALA A 97 -4.69 -2.56 1.35
CA ALA A 97 -4.80 -2.88 2.77
C ALA A 97 -6.14 -3.52 3.13
N LEU A 98 -7.26 -3.05 2.57
CA LEU A 98 -8.59 -3.63 2.80
C LEU A 98 -8.70 -5.04 2.22
N ILE A 99 -8.16 -5.28 1.03
CA ILE A 99 -8.10 -6.60 0.39
C ILE A 99 -7.22 -7.54 1.24
N SER A 100 -6.07 -7.07 1.73
CA SER A 100 -5.19 -7.85 2.62
C SER A 100 -5.89 -8.27 3.92
N ILE A 101 -6.68 -7.38 4.53
CA ILE A 101 -7.49 -7.69 5.72
C ILE A 101 -8.50 -8.80 5.41
N TYR A 102 -9.17 -8.73 4.26
CA TYR A 102 -10.10 -9.77 3.83
C TYR A 102 -9.41 -11.12 3.65
N PHE A 103 -8.27 -11.16 2.95
CA PHE A 103 -7.50 -12.39 2.77
C PHE A 103 -6.93 -12.92 4.08
N THR A 104 -6.42 -12.07 4.96
CA THR A 104 -5.97 -12.45 6.30
C THR A 104 -7.10 -13.16 7.07
N TYR A 105 -8.31 -12.61 7.04
CA TYR A 105 -9.47 -13.27 7.66
C TYR A 105 -9.76 -14.65 7.04
N LYS A 106 -9.71 -14.75 5.71
CA LYS A 106 -9.93 -16.01 5.00
C LYS A 106 -8.87 -17.07 5.34
N ILE A 107 -7.61 -16.68 5.34
CA ILE A 107 -6.48 -17.57 5.69
C ILE A 107 -6.62 -18.05 7.14
N LEU A 108 -6.91 -17.15 8.07
CA LEU A 108 -7.08 -17.53 9.48
C LEU A 108 -8.25 -18.51 9.69
N LEU A 109 -9.32 -18.42 8.89
CA LEU A 109 -10.44 -19.36 8.97
C LEU A 109 -10.07 -20.81 8.57
N GLU A 110 -9.01 -21.01 7.78
CA GLU A 110 -8.55 -22.35 7.43
C GLU A 110 -7.88 -23.08 8.61
N PHE A 111 -7.31 -22.33 9.55
CA PHE A 111 -6.51 -22.88 10.64
C PHE A 111 -7.13 -22.72 12.02
N PHE A 112 -8.04 -21.76 12.19
CA PHE A 112 -8.57 -21.36 13.50
C PHE A 112 -10.10 -21.29 13.50
N SER A 113 -10.66 -21.38 14.71
CA SER A 113 -12.08 -21.13 14.89
C SER A 113 -12.42 -19.71 14.48
N GLU A 114 -13.66 -19.50 14.09
CA GLU A 114 -14.16 -18.21 13.61
C GLU A 114 -13.93 -17.05 14.58
N LYS A 115 -14.08 -17.31 15.90
CA LYS A 115 -13.83 -16.31 16.94
C LYS A 115 -12.35 -15.90 16.97
N LEU A 116 -11.42 -16.85 16.88
CA LEU A 116 -9.98 -16.58 16.84
C LEU A 116 -9.57 -15.86 15.55
N SER A 117 -10.17 -16.24 14.43
CA SER A 117 -9.93 -15.60 13.14
C SER A 117 -10.36 -14.12 13.14
N LEU A 118 -11.49 -13.78 13.75
CA LEU A 118 -11.92 -12.39 13.92
C LEU A 118 -10.96 -11.61 14.82
N ILE A 119 -10.50 -12.21 15.93
CA ILE A 119 -9.53 -11.56 16.83
C ILE A 119 -8.19 -11.33 16.10
N GLY A 120 -7.67 -12.35 15.43
CA GLY A 120 -6.43 -12.22 14.66
C GLY A 120 -6.53 -11.16 13.56
N THR A 121 -7.65 -11.13 12.84
CA THR A 121 -7.90 -10.10 11.82
C THR A 121 -8.00 -8.70 12.44
N LEU A 122 -8.62 -8.56 13.60
CA LEU A 122 -8.69 -7.28 14.31
C LEU A 122 -7.30 -6.80 14.72
N ILE A 123 -6.46 -7.68 15.29
CA ILE A 123 -5.06 -7.37 15.66
C ILE A 123 -4.28 -6.91 14.42
N PHE A 124 -4.38 -7.65 13.31
CA PHE A 124 -3.76 -7.26 12.04
C PHE A 124 -4.24 -5.89 11.55
N THR A 125 -5.54 -5.62 11.68
CA THR A 125 -6.19 -4.38 11.22
C THR A 125 -5.70 -3.16 11.97
N ILE A 126 -5.54 -3.28 13.30
CA ILE A 126 -5.12 -2.16 14.18
C ILE A 126 -3.60 -2.09 14.36
N PHE A 127 -2.83 -2.97 13.72
CA PHE A 127 -1.38 -2.96 13.83
C PHE A 127 -0.81 -1.64 13.30
N PRO A 128 -0.05 -0.87 14.10
CA PRO A 128 0.32 0.50 13.76
C PRO A 128 1.06 0.63 12.42
N LEU A 129 1.96 -0.30 12.11
CA LEU A 129 2.70 -0.28 10.85
C LEU A 129 1.76 -0.42 9.64
N ASN A 130 0.76 -1.29 9.72
CA ASN A 130 -0.22 -1.50 8.64
C ASN A 130 -1.15 -0.29 8.45
N ILE A 131 -1.37 0.49 9.50
CA ILE A 131 -2.14 1.73 9.43
C ILE A 131 -1.29 2.83 8.80
N TYR A 132 -0.05 2.97 9.27
CA TYR A 132 0.88 3.99 8.79
C TYR A 132 1.30 3.77 7.33
N ALA A 133 1.52 2.52 6.93
CA ALA A 133 2.00 2.17 5.59
C ALA A 133 1.14 2.71 4.44
N VAL A 134 -0.17 2.90 4.65
CA VAL A 134 -1.06 3.44 3.61
C VAL A 134 -0.90 4.93 3.37
N SER A 135 -0.36 5.66 4.35
CA SER A 135 -0.11 7.10 4.24
C SER A 135 1.23 7.42 3.57
N GLN A 136 2.11 6.43 3.49
CA GLN A 136 3.44 6.56 2.91
C GLN A 136 3.48 6.05 1.47
N ILE A 137 4.25 6.72 0.61
CA ILE A 137 4.51 6.23 -0.75
C ILE A 137 5.59 5.14 -0.67
N SER A 138 5.15 3.91 -0.37
CA SER A 138 6.05 2.77 -0.16
C SER A 138 5.44 1.47 -0.67
N SER A 139 6.28 0.47 -0.93
CA SER A 139 5.86 -0.85 -1.41
C SER A 139 5.20 -1.72 -0.33
N ILE A 140 5.16 -1.28 0.94
CA ILE A 140 4.76 -2.12 2.08
C ILE A 140 3.34 -2.66 1.91
N THR A 141 2.37 -1.81 1.56
CA THR A 141 0.97 -2.25 1.38
C THR A 141 0.80 -3.25 0.25
N MET A 142 1.55 -3.09 -0.85
CA MET A 142 1.57 -4.03 -1.96
C MET A 142 2.23 -5.35 -1.56
N GLN A 143 3.33 -5.33 -0.81
CA GLN A 143 4.01 -6.53 -0.31
C GLN A 143 3.17 -7.32 0.68
N ILE A 144 2.35 -6.65 1.50
CA ILE A 144 1.44 -7.31 2.43
C ILE A 144 0.28 -7.99 1.68
N LEU A 145 -0.12 -7.44 0.54
CA LEU A 145 -1.20 -8.01 -0.28
C LEU A 145 -0.76 -9.26 -1.05
N LEU A 146 0.48 -9.29 -1.53
CA LEU A 146 1.04 -10.38 -2.37
C LEU A 146 1.53 -11.56 -1.54
#